data_d1849502f8999370f03329e250187e82
#
_entry.id   d1849502f8999370f03329e250187e82
#
_cell.length_a   1.000
_cell.length_b   1.000
_cell.length_c   1.000
_cell.angle_alpha   90.00
_cell.angle_beta   90.00
_cell.angle_gamma   90.00
#
_symmetry.space_group_name_H-M   'P 1'
#
loop_
_entity.id
_entity.type
_entity.pdbx_description
1 polymer ?
#
loop_
_entity_poly.entity_id
_entity_poly.type
_entity_poly.pdbx_seq_one_letter_code
_entity_poly.pdbx_strand_id
1 'polypeptide(L)'
;MAGETTKVVIVTGGSSGIGRCTASALKENGCSVYEFSRRNIPMDGVTHLSVDVTDEDAVHAAVQQVLQKETKIDAVINCAGFGISGAVEFTSMEQAKAQFDVNFFGTVAVNKAVLPFMRRQGKGHIVNISSVAAVAHIPFQTFYSASKAAVSSYSYALANEVKPYGIHVTVVELGDICTGFTKARQKSILGDAEYGGRISRSVSQMEHDEQNGMDPAAIGRYIADIVEKTKPAVVYVAGAQYKFLSLLCKLLPAAARGRIVGKLYG
;
A
#
# COMPACT_ATOMS: atom_id res chain seq x y z
N MET A 1 -27.02 24.56 8.44
CA MET A 1 -25.80 23.73 8.35
C MET A 1 -26.13 22.65 7.34
N ALA A 2 -25.49 22.69 6.16
CA ALA A 2 -25.60 21.59 5.19
C ALA A 2 -24.99 20.36 5.86
N GLY A 3 -25.80 19.30 6.07
CA GLY A 3 -25.32 18.06 6.66
C GLY A 3 -24.13 17.54 5.84
N GLU A 4 -22.99 17.36 6.48
CA GLU A 4 -21.85 16.68 5.85
C GLU A 4 -22.33 15.31 5.38
N THR A 5 -22.36 15.12 4.07
CA THR A 5 -22.75 13.82 3.52
C THR A 5 -21.67 12.82 3.84
N THR A 6 -22.02 11.72 4.53
CA THR A 6 -21.12 10.59 4.85
C THR A 6 -20.23 10.24 3.65
N LYS A 7 -18.91 10.22 3.84
CA LYS A 7 -17.97 9.80 2.80
C LYS A 7 -18.09 8.30 2.58
N VAL A 8 -18.04 7.89 1.32
CA VAL A 8 -17.99 6.48 0.91
C VAL A 8 -16.57 6.12 0.53
N VAL A 9 -16.00 5.14 1.22
CA VAL A 9 -14.58 4.81 1.12
C VAL A 9 -14.40 3.31 0.90
N ILE A 10 -13.57 2.96 -0.09
CA ILE A 10 -13.15 1.58 -0.35
C ILE A 10 -11.74 1.39 0.21
N VAL A 11 -11.51 0.28 0.93
CA VAL A 11 -10.18 -0.12 1.44
C VAL A 11 -9.86 -1.52 0.95
N THR A 12 -8.82 -1.69 0.16
CA THR A 12 -8.36 -3.03 -0.22
C THR A 12 -7.43 -3.62 0.84
N GLY A 13 -7.44 -4.94 1.02
CA GLY A 13 -6.64 -5.60 2.04
C GLY A 13 -7.12 -5.34 3.47
N GLY A 14 -8.38 -4.96 3.65
CA GLY A 14 -8.98 -4.58 4.95
C GLY A 14 -9.17 -5.73 5.94
N SER A 15 -8.91 -6.99 5.55
CA SER A 15 -9.02 -8.13 6.47
C SER A 15 -7.90 -8.21 7.52
N SER A 16 -6.79 -7.47 7.37
CA SER A 16 -5.65 -7.54 8.28
C SER A 16 -4.76 -6.28 8.22
N GLY A 17 -3.83 -6.19 9.16
CA GLY A 17 -2.74 -5.20 9.17
C GLY A 17 -3.21 -3.77 9.02
N ILE A 18 -2.49 -3.00 8.21
CA ILE A 18 -2.73 -1.57 8.01
C ILE A 18 -4.11 -1.33 7.40
N GLY A 19 -4.53 -2.14 6.42
CA GLY A 19 -5.84 -2.00 5.78
C GLY A 19 -6.99 -2.12 6.79
N ARG A 20 -6.90 -3.09 7.72
CA ARG A 20 -7.89 -3.27 8.79
C ARG A 20 -7.93 -2.06 9.74
N CYS A 21 -6.77 -1.59 10.17
CA CYS A 21 -6.67 -0.42 11.05
C CYS A 21 -7.17 0.86 10.36
N THR A 22 -6.90 1.00 9.06
CA THR A 22 -7.40 2.13 8.26
C THR A 22 -8.93 2.08 8.12
N ALA A 23 -9.49 0.90 7.83
CA ALA A 23 -10.93 0.73 7.73
C ALA A 23 -11.64 1.04 9.05
N SER A 24 -11.08 0.59 10.19
CA SER A 24 -11.59 0.92 11.53
C SER A 24 -11.57 2.44 11.79
N ALA A 25 -10.43 3.09 11.53
CA ALA A 25 -10.30 4.53 11.76
C ALA A 25 -11.26 5.36 10.88
N LEU A 26 -11.43 4.97 9.61
CA LEU A 26 -12.39 5.63 8.71
C LEU A 26 -13.84 5.45 9.18
N LYS A 27 -14.19 4.26 9.67
CA LYS A 27 -15.51 4.00 10.27
C LYS A 27 -15.73 4.86 11.52
N GLU A 28 -14.74 4.97 12.39
CA GLU A 28 -14.77 5.82 13.57
C GLU A 28 -14.95 7.31 13.21
N ASN A 29 -14.41 7.75 12.07
CA ASN A 29 -14.63 9.09 11.51
C ASN A 29 -15.99 9.25 10.81
N GLY A 30 -16.89 8.25 10.88
CA GLY A 30 -18.26 8.34 10.32
C GLY A 30 -18.35 8.06 8.82
N CYS A 31 -17.34 7.46 8.19
CA CYS A 31 -17.39 7.04 6.80
C CYS A 31 -18.22 5.77 6.60
N SER A 32 -18.88 5.63 5.45
CA SER A 32 -19.38 4.35 4.94
C SER A 32 -18.21 3.60 4.31
N VAL A 33 -17.75 2.52 4.96
CA VAL A 33 -16.51 1.81 4.59
C VAL A 33 -16.82 0.45 3.97
N TYR A 34 -16.28 0.22 2.79
CA TYR A 34 -16.28 -1.06 2.08
C TYR A 34 -14.87 -1.62 2.06
N GLU A 35 -14.68 -2.81 2.64
CA GLU A 35 -13.40 -3.47 2.58
C GLU A 35 -13.39 -4.59 1.54
N PHE A 36 -12.36 -4.60 0.70
CA PHE A 36 -12.13 -5.57 -0.36
C PHE A 36 -10.99 -6.49 0.03
N SER A 37 -11.29 -7.75 0.30
CA SER A 37 -10.28 -8.77 0.55
C SER A 37 -10.84 -10.16 0.27
N ARG A 38 -9.97 -11.14 0.10
CA ARG A 38 -10.34 -12.53 -0.15
C ARG A 38 -10.98 -13.22 1.06
N ARG A 39 -10.66 -12.74 2.26
CA ARG A 39 -11.10 -13.36 3.52
C ARG A 39 -12.10 -12.45 4.21
N ASN A 40 -13.27 -12.99 4.49
CA ASN A 40 -14.24 -12.29 5.33
C ASN A 40 -13.82 -12.39 6.81
N ILE A 41 -13.20 -11.34 7.31
CA ILE A 41 -12.90 -11.16 8.74
C ILE A 41 -13.81 -10.04 9.25
N PRO A 42 -14.92 -10.36 9.92
CA PRO A 42 -15.92 -9.37 10.31
C PRO A 42 -15.33 -8.17 11.06
N MET A 43 -15.85 -6.99 10.74
CA MET A 43 -15.54 -5.73 11.41
C MET A 43 -16.84 -4.94 11.52
N ASP A 44 -17.18 -4.57 12.76
CA ASP A 44 -18.42 -3.85 13.03
C ASP A 44 -18.50 -2.53 12.26
N GLY A 45 -19.63 -2.31 11.55
CA GLY A 45 -19.86 -1.13 10.75
C GLY A 45 -19.03 -1.00 9.47
N VAL A 46 -18.32 -2.05 9.05
CA VAL A 46 -17.58 -2.13 7.78
C VAL A 46 -18.20 -3.20 6.89
N THR A 47 -18.54 -2.86 5.66
CA THR A 47 -19.11 -3.81 4.70
C THR A 47 -17.99 -4.58 3.99
N HIS A 48 -17.97 -5.89 4.16
CA HIS A 48 -17.03 -6.76 3.42
C HIS A 48 -17.56 -7.12 2.03
N LEU A 49 -16.69 -7.03 1.03
CA LEU A 49 -16.89 -7.65 -0.29
C LEU A 49 -15.71 -8.58 -0.58
N SER A 50 -16.01 -9.85 -0.92
CA SER A 50 -14.97 -10.84 -1.23
C SER A 50 -14.38 -10.55 -2.61
N VAL A 51 -13.16 -10.02 -2.64
CA VAL A 51 -12.47 -9.59 -3.86
C VAL A 51 -11.02 -10.03 -3.82
N ASP A 52 -10.57 -10.69 -4.88
CA ASP A 52 -9.15 -10.77 -5.21
C ASP A 52 -8.81 -9.59 -6.13
N VAL A 53 -7.88 -8.73 -5.69
CA VAL A 53 -7.49 -7.53 -6.48
C VAL A 53 -6.77 -7.89 -7.79
N THR A 54 -6.33 -9.14 -7.96
CA THR A 54 -5.73 -9.63 -9.20
C THR A 54 -6.76 -10.05 -10.24
N ASP A 55 -8.03 -10.16 -9.85
CA ASP A 55 -9.16 -10.42 -10.73
C ASP A 55 -9.85 -9.08 -11.08
N GLU A 56 -9.58 -8.57 -12.28
CA GLU A 56 -10.10 -7.27 -12.74
C GLU A 56 -11.64 -7.28 -12.83
N ASP A 57 -12.26 -8.40 -13.19
CA ASP A 57 -13.71 -8.52 -13.28
C ASP A 57 -14.36 -8.52 -11.90
N ALA A 58 -13.78 -9.23 -10.94
CA ALA A 58 -14.24 -9.23 -9.55
C ALA A 58 -14.12 -7.83 -8.93
N VAL A 59 -13.03 -7.11 -9.18
CA VAL A 59 -12.84 -5.72 -8.75
C VAL A 59 -13.91 -4.81 -9.34
N HIS A 60 -14.14 -4.91 -10.66
CA HIS A 60 -15.16 -4.10 -11.33
C HIS A 60 -16.57 -4.39 -10.78
N ALA A 61 -16.93 -5.66 -10.61
CA ALA A 61 -18.23 -6.05 -10.05
C ALA A 61 -18.44 -5.51 -8.63
N ALA A 62 -17.41 -5.58 -7.77
CA ALA A 62 -17.48 -5.06 -6.41
C ALA A 62 -17.64 -3.53 -6.38
N VAL A 63 -16.92 -2.80 -7.24
CA VAL A 63 -17.09 -1.34 -7.36
C VAL A 63 -18.51 -1.00 -7.83
N GLN A 64 -19.10 -1.76 -8.76
CA GLN A 64 -20.50 -1.57 -9.17
C GLN A 64 -21.48 -1.81 -8.01
N GLN A 65 -21.27 -2.83 -7.18
CA GLN A 65 -22.10 -3.07 -6.00
C GLN A 65 -22.07 -1.89 -5.02
N VAL A 66 -20.89 -1.31 -4.77
CA VAL A 66 -20.77 -0.10 -3.95
C VAL A 66 -21.59 1.05 -4.55
N LEU A 67 -21.45 1.28 -5.86
CA LEU A 67 -22.16 2.38 -6.54
C LEU A 67 -23.67 2.19 -6.63
N GLN A 68 -24.16 0.96 -6.71
CA GLN A 68 -25.60 0.66 -6.66
C GLN A 68 -26.21 1.03 -5.31
N LYS A 69 -25.44 0.90 -4.23
CA LYS A 69 -25.90 1.19 -2.88
C LYS A 69 -25.71 2.65 -2.48
N GLU A 70 -24.55 3.22 -2.82
CA GLU A 70 -24.10 4.53 -2.29
C GLU A 70 -24.13 5.66 -3.33
N THR A 71 -24.28 5.36 -4.61
CA THR A 71 -24.28 6.30 -5.75
C THR A 71 -23.00 7.12 -5.94
N LYS A 72 -22.02 7.01 -5.04
CA LYS A 72 -20.73 7.74 -5.07
C LYS A 72 -19.60 6.91 -4.48
N ILE A 73 -18.36 7.31 -4.79
CA ILE A 73 -17.14 6.86 -4.10
C ILE A 73 -16.28 8.10 -3.89
N ASP A 74 -16.06 8.46 -2.63
CA ASP A 74 -15.28 9.66 -2.28
C ASP A 74 -13.79 9.35 -2.18
N ALA A 75 -13.41 8.14 -1.71
CA ALA A 75 -12.01 7.74 -1.67
C ALA A 75 -11.81 6.22 -1.87
N VAL A 76 -10.61 5.85 -2.31
CA VAL A 76 -10.13 4.47 -2.31
C VAL A 76 -8.73 4.41 -1.72
N ILE A 77 -8.49 3.42 -0.84
CA ILE A 77 -7.18 3.17 -0.22
C ILE A 77 -6.70 1.79 -0.63
N ASN A 78 -5.62 1.73 -1.41
CA ASN A 78 -5.02 0.50 -1.89
C ASN A 78 -3.98 -0.01 -0.90
N CYS A 79 -4.44 -0.85 0.07
CA CYS A 79 -3.59 -1.49 1.08
C CYS A 79 -3.26 -2.96 0.76
N ALA A 80 -3.93 -3.59 -0.22
CA ALA A 80 -3.65 -4.96 -0.58
C ALA A 80 -2.19 -5.12 -1.03
N GLY A 81 -1.52 -6.12 -0.47
CA GLY A 81 -0.12 -6.38 -0.79
C GLY A 81 0.50 -7.41 0.14
N PHE A 82 1.60 -7.99 -0.31
CA PHE A 82 2.44 -8.89 0.48
C PHE A 82 3.91 -8.71 0.12
N GLY A 83 4.80 -9.35 0.85
CA GLY A 83 6.24 -9.31 0.62
C GLY A 83 6.82 -10.67 0.29
N ILE A 84 7.84 -10.67 -0.58
CA ILE A 84 8.75 -11.81 -0.79
C ILE A 84 10.14 -11.36 -0.35
N SER A 85 10.87 -12.24 0.32
CA SER A 85 12.28 -12.04 0.64
C SER A 85 13.10 -13.27 0.29
N GLY A 86 14.33 -13.05 -0.19
CA GLY A 86 15.27 -14.04 -0.67
C GLY A 86 16.16 -13.48 -1.77
N ALA A 87 17.19 -14.24 -2.17
CA ALA A 87 18.05 -13.85 -3.26
C ALA A 87 17.32 -13.92 -4.61
N VAL A 88 17.59 -12.97 -5.49
CA VAL A 88 16.94 -12.88 -6.81
C VAL A 88 17.08 -14.14 -7.62
N GLU A 89 18.29 -14.74 -7.66
CA GLU A 89 18.55 -15.96 -8.45
C GLU A 89 17.80 -17.21 -7.95
N PHE A 90 17.39 -17.21 -6.66
CA PHE A 90 16.63 -18.30 -6.05
C PHE A 90 15.14 -17.99 -5.90
N THR A 91 14.69 -16.84 -6.40
CA THR A 91 13.26 -16.48 -6.44
C THR A 91 12.70 -16.80 -7.81
N SER A 92 11.67 -17.65 -7.89
CA SER A 92 11.09 -18.01 -9.18
C SER A 92 10.40 -16.82 -9.87
N MET A 93 10.35 -16.85 -11.20
CA MET A 93 9.62 -15.85 -11.96
C MET A 93 8.11 -15.84 -11.65
N GLU A 94 7.56 -16.98 -11.25
CA GLU A 94 6.18 -17.10 -10.82
C GLU A 94 5.95 -16.30 -9.52
N GLN A 95 6.81 -16.48 -8.52
CA GLN A 95 6.75 -15.71 -7.27
C GLN A 95 6.93 -14.20 -7.52
N ALA A 96 7.88 -13.83 -8.37
CA ALA A 96 8.12 -12.44 -8.73
C ALA A 96 6.88 -11.80 -9.41
N LYS A 97 6.26 -12.51 -10.36
CA LYS A 97 5.03 -12.07 -11.03
C LYS A 97 3.88 -11.95 -10.03
N ALA A 98 3.64 -12.96 -9.18
CA ALA A 98 2.57 -12.93 -8.18
C ALA A 98 2.70 -11.72 -7.23
N GLN A 99 3.94 -11.34 -6.87
CA GLN A 99 4.17 -10.11 -6.09
C GLN A 99 3.71 -8.85 -6.84
N PHE A 100 4.05 -8.74 -8.12
CA PHE A 100 3.63 -7.61 -8.95
C PHE A 100 2.12 -7.63 -9.23
N ASP A 101 1.54 -8.80 -9.46
CA ASP A 101 0.11 -8.96 -9.71
C ASP A 101 -0.72 -8.39 -8.55
N VAL A 102 -0.36 -8.70 -7.31
CA VAL A 102 -1.07 -8.15 -6.14
C VAL A 102 -0.69 -6.71 -5.88
N ASN A 103 0.63 -6.41 -5.72
CA ASN A 103 1.08 -5.12 -5.20
C ASN A 103 0.90 -3.98 -6.19
N PHE A 104 1.10 -4.26 -7.48
CA PHE A 104 1.06 -3.24 -8.54
C PHE A 104 -0.19 -3.37 -9.41
N PHE A 105 -0.40 -4.49 -10.10
CA PHE A 105 -1.52 -4.64 -11.02
C PHE A 105 -2.87 -4.64 -10.28
N GLY A 106 -2.95 -5.19 -9.08
CA GLY A 106 -4.13 -5.09 -8.23
C GLY A 106 -4.47 -3.63 -7.86
N THR A 107 -3.45 -2.82 -7.51
CA THR A 107 -3.62 -1.38 -7.31
C THR A 107 -4.13 -0.70 -8.59
N VAL A 108 -3.57 -1.04 -9.76
CA VAL A 108 -3.99 -0.50 -11.05
C VAL A 108 -5.43 -0.89 -11.38
N ALA A 109 -5.81 -2.15 -11.17
CA ALA A 109 -7.16 -2.65 -11.43
C ALA A 109 -8.21 -1.88 -10.63
N VAL A 110 -7.97 -1.70 -9.32
CA VAL A 110 -8.87 -0.94 -8.45
C VAL A 110 -8.97 0.53 -8.90
N ASN A 111 -7.84 1.17 -9.20
CA ASN A 111 -7.83 2.55 -9.67
C ASN A 111 -8.60 2.69 -11.01
N LYS A 112 -8.37 1.78 -11.96
CA LYS A 112 -9.12 1.74 -13.24
C LYS A 112 -10.63 1.62 -13.03
N ALA A 113 -11.04 0.79 -12.08
CA ALA A 113 -12.46 0.57 -11.81
C ALA A 113 -13.16 1.81 -11.23
N VAL A 114 -12.50 2.60 -10.36
CA VAL A 114 -13.11 3.77 -9.72
C VAL A 114 -12.96 5.07 -10.53
N LEU A 115 -11.91 5.22 -11.32
CA LEU A 115 -11.58 6.45 -12.06
C LEU A 115 -12.72 6.97 -12.96
N PRO A 116 -13.44 6.16 -13.76
CA PRO A 116 -14.53 6.66 -14.60
C PRO A 116 -15.64 7.32 -13.78
N PHE A 117 -15.90 6.83 -12.57
CA PHE A 117 -16.93 7.34 -11.67
C PHE A 117 -16.46 8.62 -11.00
N MET A 118 -15.26 8.64 -10.41
CA MET A 118 -14.68 9.84 -9.81
C MET A 118 -14.56 10.97 -10.83
N ARG A 119 -14.21 10.66 -12.09
CA ARG A 119 -14.13 11.65 -13.16
C ARG A 119 -15.50 12.26 -13.49
N ARG A 120 -16.57 11.45 -13.60
CA ARG A 120 -17.93 11.95 -13.80
C ARG A 120 -18.42 12.75 -12.59
N GLN A 121 -18.01 12.36 -11.39
CA GLN A 121 -18.34 13.01 -10.12
C GLN A 121 -17.62 14.37 -9.96
N GLY A 122 -16.52 14.61 -10.72
CA GLY A 122 -15.70 15.80 -10.63
C GLY A 122 -14.86 15.90 -9.35
N LYS A 123 -14.75 14.81 -8.61
CA LYS A 123 -13.98 14.71 -7.35
C LYS A 123 -13.65 13.26 -7.02
N GLY A 124 -12.60 13.05 -6.24
CA GLY A 124 -12.20 11.74 -5.71
C GLY A 124 -10.84 11.80 -5.05
N HIS A 125 -10.54 10.83 -4.19
CA HIS A 125 -9.23 10.70 -3.59
C HIS A 125 -8.74 9.24 -3.66
N ILE A 126 -7.64 9.02 -4.36
CA ILE A 126 -6.97 7.72 -4.47
C ILE A 126 -5.73 7.75 -3.56
N VAL A 127 -5.64 6.83 -2.62
CA VAL A 127 -4.50 6.67 -1.72
C VAL A 127 -3.83 5.32 -2.00
N ASN A 128 -2.63 5.34 -2.54
CA ASN A 128 -1.85 4.14 -2.85
C ASN A 128 -0.76 3.94 -1.80
N ILE A 129 -0.79 2.78 -1.15
CA ILE A 129 0.20 2.44 -0.12
C ILE A 129 1.48 1.92 -0.76
N SER A 130 2.54 2.70 -0.62
CA SER A 130 3.91 2.38 -1.01
C SER A 130 4.77 2.09 0.22
N SER A 131 6.07 2.15 0.07
CA SER A 131 7.04 1.88 1.14
C SER A 131 8.28 2.75 0.95
N VAL A 132 9.01 2.99 2.03
CA VAL A 132 10.37 3.55 1.95
C VAL A 132 11.32 2.63 1.17
N ALA A 133 11.02 1.33 1.09
CA ALA A 133 11.72 0.38 0.23
C ALA A 133 11.66 0.76 -1.27
N ALA A 134 10.68 1.55 -1.69
CA ALA A 134 10.59 2.08 -3.06
C ALA A 134 11.79 2.98 -3.43
N VAL A 135 12.42 3.61 -2.44
CA VAL A 135 13.56 4.53 -2.62
C VAL A 135 14.85 4.01 -1.97
N ALA A 136 14.75 3.18 -0.93
CA ALA A 136 15.90 2.60 -0.25
C ALA A 136 16.50 1.38 -0.98
N HIS A 137 15.70 0.64 -1.73
CA HIS A 137 16.10 -0.54 -2.54
C HIS A 137 16.78 -1.63 -1.70
N ILE A 138 16.03 -2.25 -0.78
CA ILE A 138 16.56 -3.18 0.23
C ILE A 138 17.01 -4.49 -0.43
N PRO A 139 18.27 -4.96 -0.19
CA PRO A 139 18.74 -6.26 -0.64
C PRO A 139 17.87 -7.40 -0.12
N PHE A 140 17.81 -8.50 -0.87
CA PHE A 140 16.99 -9.68 -0.57
C PHE A 140 15.48 -9.40 -0.40
N GLN A 141 15.05 -8.17 -0.76
CA GLN A 141 13.65 -7.75 -0.88
C GLN A 141 13.43 -7.04 -2.24
N THR A 142 14.16 -7.44 -3.25
CA THR A 142 14.28 -6.76 -4.55
C THR A 142 12.93 -6.62 -5.26
N PHE A 143 12.17 -7.70 -5.37
CA PHE A 143 10.87 -7.68 -6.07
C PHE A 143 9.83 -6.86 -5.32
N TYR A 144 9.85 -6.87 -3.99
CA TYR A 144 8.99 -5.99 -3.19
C TYR A 144 9.35 -4.51 -3.40
N SER A 145 10.64 -4.17 -3.27
CA SER A 145 11.12 -2.80 -3.50
C SER A 145 10.75 -2.30 -4.90
N ALA A 146 10.95 -3.14 -5.93
CA ALA A 146 10.60 -2.83 -7.31
C ALA A 146 9.07 -2.64 -7.47
N SER A 147 8.24 -3.49 -6.88
CA SER A 147 6.78 -3.35 -6.95
C SER A 147 6.30 -2.05 -6.29
N LYS A 148 6.88 -1.67 -5.14
CA LYS A 148 6.53 -0.42 -4.45
C LYS A 148 7.07 0.83 -5.17
N ALA A 149 8.20 0.73 -5.84
CA ALA A 149 8.70 1.78 -6.73
C ALA A 149 7.78 1.96 -7.94
N ALA A 150 7.28 0.87 -8.52
CA ALA A 150 6.30 0.91 -9.61
C ALA A 150 4.99 1.59 -9.16
N VAL A 151 4.46 1.25 -7.97
CA VAL A 151 3.28 1.93 -7.38
C VAL A 151 3.52 3.43 -7.23
N SER A 152 4.70 3.84 -6.71
CA SER A 152 5.01 5.26 -6.53
C SER A 152 5.09 6.00 -7.86
N SER A 153 5.83 5.48 -8.83
CA SER A 153 5.98 6.08 -10.16
C SER A 153 4.65 6.20 -10.90
N TYR A 154 3.86 5.12 -10.91
CA TYR A 154 2.51 5.10 -11.46
C TYR A 154 1.62 6.17 -10.83
N SER A 155 1.64 6.28 -9.51
CA SER A 155 0.80 7.22 -8.78
C SER A 155 1.15 8.68 -9.06
N TYR A 156 2.44 8.99 -9.22
CA TYR A 156 2.88 10.35 -9.57
C TYR A 156 2.42 10.74 -10.98
N ALA A 157 2.50 9.83 -11.95
CA ALA A 157 1.98 10.07 -13.30
C ALA A 157 0.46 10.25 -13.28
N LEU A 158 -0.26 9.32 -12.62
CA LEU A 158 -1.70 9.35 -12.52
C LEU A 158 -2.20 10.65 -11.84
N ALA A 159 -1.51 11.14 -10.81
CA ALA A 159 -1.87 12.39 -10.14
C ALA A 159 -1.96 13.58 -11.12
N ASN A 160 -1.04 13.64 -12.10
CA ASN A 160 -1.07 14.67 -13.13
C ASN A 160 -2.18 14.45 -14.17
N GLU A 161 -2.42 13.19 -14.56
CA GLU A 161 -3.44 12.83 -15.55
C GLU A 161 -4.85 13.20 -15.06
N VAL A 162 -5.15 12.96 -13.78
CA VAL A 162 -6.52 13.10 -13.24
C VAL A 162 -6.78 14.41 -12.53
N LYS A 163 -5.75 15.23 -12.30
CA LYS A 163 -5.86 16.55 -11.68
C LYS A 163 -6.93 17.46 -12.29
N PRO A 164 -7.07 17.53 -13.64
CA PRO A 164 -8.11 18.36 -14.27
C PRO A 164 -9.53 17.94 -13.92
N TYR A 165 -9.72 16.73 -13.44
CA TYR A 165 -11.04 16.18 -13.06
C TYR A 165 -11.35 16.29 -11.56
N GLY A 166 -10.55 17.07 -10.80
CA GLY A 166 -10.75 17.22 -9.36
C GLY A 166 -10.43 15.96 -8.55
N ILE A 167 -9.66 15.02 -9.12
CA ILE A 167 -9.25 13.78 -8.44
C ILE A 167 -7.85 13.96 -7.88
N HIS A 168 -7.70 13.67 -6.59
CA HIS A 168 -6.40 13.62 -5.93
C HIS A 168 -5.84 12.21 -5.93
N VAL A 169 -4.53 12.09 -6.15
CA VAL A 169 -3.80 10.82 -5.99
C VAL A 169 -2.67 11.04 -5.00
N THR A 170 -2.63 10.22 -3.97
CA THR A 170 -1.67 10.31 -2.88
C THR A 170 -0.91 8.99 -2.75
N VAL A 171 0.41 9.07 -2.64
CA VAL A 171 1.28 7.97 -2.23
C VAL A 171 1.57 8.08 -0.74
N VAL A 172 1.39 7.00 0.01
CA VAL A 172 1.84 6.93 1.40
C VAL A 172 3.02 5.97 1.48
N GLU A 173 4.23 6.53 1.64
CA GLU A 173 5.46 5.75 1.85
C GLU A 173 5.52 5.35 3.32
N LEU A 174 5.41 4.06 3.60
CA LEU A 174 5.45 3.48 4.94
C LEU A 174 6.82 2.84 5.20
N GLY A 175 7.32 2.99 6.42
CA GLY A 175 8.44 2.23 6.95
C GLY A 175 7.98 0.95 7.64
N ASP A 176 8.74 0.49 8.64
CA ASP A 176 8.43 -0.72 9.39
C ASP A 176 7.24 -0.52 10.31
N ILE A 177 6.31 -1.48 10.29
CA ILE A 177 5.06 -1.44 11.05
C ILE A 177 4.80 -2.82 11.66
N CYS A 178 4.52 -2.86 12.94
CA CYS A 178 4.26 -4.10 13.68
C CYS A 178 2.90 -4.70 13.29
N THR A 179 2.89 -5.53 12.24
CA THR A 179 1.66 -6.19 11.73
C THR A 179 1.90 -7.67 11.45
N GLY A 180 0.84 -8.37 11.05
CA GLY A 180 0.95 -9.73 10.52
C GLY A 180 1.68 -9.85 9.17
N PHE A 181 2.13 -8.75 8.57
CA PHE A 181 2.86 -8.73 7.29
C PHE A 181 4.15 -9.57 7.37
N THR A 182 4.91 -9.44 8.46
CA THR A 182 6.14 -10.21 8.71
C THR A 182 5.90 -11.71 8.66
N LYS A 183 4.79 -12.17 9.28
CA LYS A 183 4.41 -13.60 9.28
C LYS A 183 3.87 -14.05 7.92
N ALA A 184 3.23 -13.15 7.18
CA ALA A 184 2.65 -13.42 5.86
C ALA A 184 3.68 -13.35 4.73
N ARG A 185 4.89 -12.80 4.98
CA ARG A 185 5.96 -12.73 3.99
C ARG A 185 6.36 -14.12 3.53
N GLN A 186 6.45 -14.31 2.22
CA GLN A 186 7.06 -15.49 1.63
C GLN A 186 8.58 -15.38 1.74
N LYS A 187 9.18 -16.15 2.64
CA LYS A 187 10.61 -16.12 2.94
C LYS A 187 11.31 -17.30 2.29
N SER A 188 12.46 -17.04 1.69
CA SER A 188 13.39 -18.06 1.21
C SER A 188 14.79 -17.75 1.70
N ILE A 189 15.43 -18.75 2.29
CA ILE A 189 16.86 -18.75 2.64
C ILE A 189 17.65 -19.64 1.69
N LEU A 190 17.03 -20.03 0.56
CA LEU A 190 17.71 -20.85 -0.46
C LEU A 190 18.91 -20.07 -0.98
N GLY A 191 20.05 -20.74 -1.04
CA GLY A 191 21.32 -20.11 -1.42
C GLY A 191 22.02 -19.34 -0.32
N ASP A 192 21.61 -19.43 0.94
CA ASP A 192 22.21 -18.66 2.03
C ASP A 192 23.70 -19.01 2.25
N ALA A 193 24.09 -20.27 2.05
CA ALA A 193 25.49 -20.68 2.13
C ALA A 193 26.34 -20.03 1.01
N GLU A 194 25.83 -20.02 -0.21
CA GLU A 194 26.47 -19.38 -1.39
C GLU A 194 26.61 -17.88 -1.21
N TYR A 195 25.69 -17.25 -0.49
CA TYR A 195 25.73 -15.83 -0.13
C TYR A 195 26.44 -15.55 1.22
N GLY A 196 27.13 -16.55 1.80
CA GLY A 196 27.89 -16.39 3.05
C GLY A 196 27.01 -15.99 4.25
N GLY A 197 25.78 -16.49 4.34
CA GLY A 197 24.83 -16.22 5.42
C GLY A 197 24.21 -14.82 5.35
N ARG A 198 24.32 -14.11 4.22
CA ARG A 198 23.81 -12.73 4.08
C ARG A 198 22.29 -12.70 3.94
N ILE A 199 21.68 -13.73 3.32
CA ILE A 199 20.23 -13.79 3.12
C ILE A 199 19.53 -13.87 4.48
N SER A 200 19.92 -14.86 5.30
CA SER A 200 19.34 -15.07 6.63
C SER A 200 19.54 -13.86 7.56
N ARG A 201 20.74 -13.24 7.55
CA ARG A 201 20.98 -12.02 8.32
C ARG A 201 20.06 -10.87 7.91
N SER A 202 19.95 -10.61 6.60
CA SER A 202 19.11 -9.54 6.06
C SER A 202 17.64 -9.75 6.39
N VAL A 203 17.13 -10.98 6.18
CA VAL A 203 15.75 -11.31 6.50
C VAL A 203 15.47 -11.17 7.98
N SER A 204 16.38 -11.64 8.86
CA SER A 204 16.24 -11.51 10.31
C SER A 204 16.24 -10.04 10.75
N GLN A 205 17.07 -9.19 10.13
CA GLN A 205 17.09 -7.75 10.42
C GLN A 205 15.76 -7.09 10.03
N MET A 206 15.23 -7.38 8.82
CA MET A 206 13.92 -6.86 8.40
C MET A 206 12.80 -7.29 9.37
N GLU A 207 12.81 -8.55 9.82
CA GLU A 207 11.81 -9.05 10.77
C GLU A 207 11.91 -8.35 12.13
N HIS A 208 13.12 -8.13 12.59
CA HIS A 208 13.36 -7.39 13.84
C HIS A 208 12.83 -5.96 13.73
N ASP A 209 13.15 -5.26 12.64
CA ASP A 209 12.74 -3.87 12.42
C ASP A 209 11.20 -3.77 12.33
N GLU A 210 10.57 -4.68 11.61
CA GLU A 210 9.10 -4.72 11.49
C GLU A 210 8.40 -5.04 12.81
N GLN A 211 8.94 -5.98 13.61
CA GLN A 211 8.38 -6.33 14.92
C GLN A 211 8.47 -5.18 15.92
N ASN A 212 9.49 -4.32 15.78
CA ASN A 212 9.69 -3.12 16.58
C ASN A 212 9.22 -1.84 15.84
N GLY A 213 8.48 -2.00 14.75
CA GLY A 213 7.99 -0.92 13.92
C GLY A 213 6.85 -0.12 14.56
N MET A 214 6.33 0.82 13.79
CA MET A 214 5.24 1.70 14.23
C MET A 214 3.95 0.92 14.54
N ASP A 215 3.13 1.48 15.44
CA ASP A 215 1.81 0.95 15.74
C ASP A 215 0.87 1.02 14.53
N PRO A 216 0.30 -0.11 14.07
CA PRO A 216 -0.60 -0.14 12.94
C PRO A 216 -1.88 0.67 13.14
N ALA A 217 -2.37 0.82 14.38
CA ALA A 217 -3.54 1.64 14.66
C ALA A 217 -3.23 3.13 14.48
N ALA A 218 -2.05 3.58 14.89
CA ALA A 218 -1.60 4.95 14.63
C ALA A 218 -1.44 5.22 13.12
N ILE A 219 -0.95 4.25 12.35
CA ILE A 219 -0.86 4.37 10.89
C ILE A 219 -2.25 4.38 10.23
N GLY A 220 -3.19 3.55 10.72
CA GLY A 220 -4.57 3.57 10.24
C GLY A 220 -5.22 4.95 10.42
N ARG A 221 -5.09 5.56 11.60
CA ARG A 221 -5.54 6.94 11.86
C ARG A 221 -4.86 7.96 10.97
N TYR A 222 -3.53 7.86 10.81
CA TYR A 222 -2.76 8.74 9.92
C TYR A 222 -3.25 8.70 8.47
N ILE A 223 -3.58 7.52 7.94
CA ILE A 223 -4.14 7.38 6.59
C ILE A 223 -5.57 7.94 6.53
N ALA A 224 -6.40 7.68 7.55
CA ALA A 224 -7.74 8.26 7.63
C ALA A 224 -7.70 9.79 7.64
N ASP A 225 -6.78 10.40 8.40
CA ASP A 225 -6.57 11.86 8.41
C ASP A 225 -6.16 12.42 7.04
N ILE A 226 -5.42 11.65 6.24
CA ILE A 226 -5.06 12.04 4.88
C ILE A 226 -6.30 12.09 3.99
N VAL A 227 -7.22 11.12 4.14
CA VAL A 227 -8.49 11.07 3.38
C VAL A 227 -9.39 12.27 3.69
N GLU A 228 -9.30 12.81 4.90
CA GLU A 228 -10.09 13.99 5.32
C GLU A 228 -9.58 15.32 4.76
N LYS A 229 -8.35 15.37 4.23
CA LYS A 229 -7.77 16.60 3.71
C LYS A 229 -8.46 17.06 2.42
N THR A 230 -8.83 18.33 2.37
CA THR A 230 -9.41 18.95 1.16
C THR A 230 -8.39 19.16 0.05
N LYS A 231 -7.11 19.32 0.39
CA LYS A 231 -5.97 19.47 -0.54
C LYS A 231 -4.83 18.57 -0.09
N PRO A 232 -4.94 17.24 -0.29
CA PRO A 232 -3.87 16.34 0.11
C PRO A 232 -2.62 16.55 -0.75
N ALA A 233 -1.45 16.34 -0.15
CA ALA A 233 -0.20 16.30 -0.90
C ALA A 233 -0.12 15.00 -1.73
N VAL A 234 0.69 15.02 -2.77
CA VAL A 234 0.93 13.84 -3.62
C VAL A 234 1.69 12.75 -2.86
N VAL A 235 2.52 13.12 -1.88
CA VAL A 235 3.33 12.18 -1.09
C VAL A 235 3.24 12.47 0.39
N TYR A 236 3.05 11.42 1.17
CA TYR A 236 3.21 11.40 2.62
C TYR A 236 4.17 10.29 3.01
N VAL A 237 5.01 10.55 4.00
CA VAL A 237 5.88 9.53 4.62
C VAL A 237 5.49 9.44 6.09
N ALA A 238 5.17 8.24 6.58
CA ALA A 238 4.82 8.04 7.97
C ALA A 238 6.08 7.86 8.85
N GLY A 239 6.09 8.52 10.01
CA GLY A 239 7.21 8.46 10.96
C GLY A 239 8.35 9.43 10.63
N ALA A 240 8.87 10.14 11.65
CA ALA A 240 9.92 11.16 11.46
C ALA A 240 11.23 10.57 10.90
N GLN A 241 11.63 9.41 11.43
CA GLN A 241 12.83 8.69 10.96
C GLN A 241 12.74 8.30 9.48
N TYR A 242 11.56 7.83 9.03
CA TYR A 242 11.35 7.44 7.65
C TYR A 242 11.22 8.63 6.70
N LYS A 243 10.70 9.78 7.20
CA LYS A 243 10.73 11.05 6.44
C LYS A 243 12.17 11.46 6.14
N PHE A 244 13.05 11.39 7.16
CA PHE A 244 14.47 11.71 6.99
C PHE A 244 15.15 10.71 6.04
N LEU A 245 14.92 9.41 6.24
CA LEU A 245 15.48 8.35 5.39
C LEU A 245 15.03 8.51 3.92
N SER A 246 13.74 8.70 3.68
CA SER A 246 13.19 8.90 2.33
C SER A 246 13.81 10.13 1.65
N LEU A 247 13.90 11.26 2.38
CA LEU A 247 14.54 12.47 1.87
C LEU A 247 16.01 12.22 1.54
N LEU A 248 16.75 11.60 2.44
CA LEU A 248 18.16 11.27 2.25
C LEU A 248 18.36 10.37 1.01
N CYS A 249 17.54 9.32 0.88
CA CYS A 249 17.59 8.41 -0.27
C CYS A 249 17.28 9.11 -1.60
N LYS A 250 16.43 10.12 -1.60
CA LYS A 250 16.08 10.91 -2.81
C LYS A 250 17.20 11.88 -3.20
N LEU A 251 17.97 12.38 -2.24
CA LEU A 251 19.05 13.36 -2.49
C LEU A 251 20.40 12.70 -2.79
N LEU A 252 20.66 11.50 -2.26
CA LEU A 252 21.94 10.83 -2.43
C LEU A 252 22.10 10.23 -3.84
N PRO A 253 23.31 10.32 -4.44
CA PRO A 253 23.65 9.53 -5.60
C PRO A 253 23.43 8.04 -5.36
N ALA A 254 23.03 7.29 -6.40
CA ALA A 254 22.70 5.87 -6.29
C ALA A 254 23.79 5.02 -5.62
N ALA A 255 25.07 5.28 -5.93
CA ALA A 255 26.20 4.58 -5.35
C ALA A 255 26.35 4.82 -3.83
N ALA A 256 26.11 6.04 -3.35
CA ALA A 256 26.16 6.36 -1.92
C ALA A 256 24.99 5.72 -1.16
N ARG A 257 23.78 5.82 -1.72
CA ARG A 257 22.57 5.17 -1.20
C ARG A 257 22.76 3.65 -1.10
N GLY A 258 23.24 3.01 -2.17
CA GLY A 258 23.50 1.57 -2.20
C GLY A 258 24.51 1.11 -1.14
N ARG A 259 25.57 1.90 -0.85
CA ARG A 259 26.52 1.59 0.23
C ARG A 259 25.88 1.65 1.62
N ILE A 260 25.02 2.65 1.88
CA ILE A 260 24.34 2.79 3.17
C ILE A 260 23.37 1.63 3.38
N VAL A 261 22.48 1.39 2.42
CA VAL A 261 21.50 0.31 2.52
C VAL A 261 22.16 -1.07 2.57
N GLY A 262 23.24 -1.27 1.78
CA GLY A 262 24.03 -2.50 1.80
C GLY A 262 24.74 -2.75 3.14
N LYS A 263 25.07 -1.72 3.94
CA LYS A 263 25.61 -1.89 5.29
C LYS A 263 24.55 -2.24 6.32
N LEU A 264 23.31 -1.82 6.09
CA LEU A 264 22.19 -2.09 7.01
C LEU A 264 21.58 -3.48 6.79
N TYR A 265 21.47 -3.90 5.54
CA TYR A 265 20.72 -5.10 5.14
C TYR A 265 21.50 -6.07 4.22
N GLY A 266 22.77 -5.81 3.92
CA GLY A 266 23.56 -6.57 2.95
C GLY A 266 24.51 -7.65 3.49
#